data_c3854969ddcf7df10fc75e8097fb59b1
#
_entry.id   c3854969ddcf7df10fc75e8097fb59b1
#
_cell.length_a   1.000
_cell.length_b   1.000
_cell.length_c   1.000
_cell.angle_alpha   90.00
_cell.angle_beta   90.00
_cell.angle_gamma   90.00
#
_symmetry.space_group_name_H-M   'P 1'
#
loop_
_entity.id
_entity.type
_entity.pdbx_description
1 polymer ?
#
loop_
_entity_poly.entity_id
_entity_poly.type
_entity_poly.pdbx_seq_one_letter_code
_entity_poly.pdbx_strand_id
1 'polypeptide(L)'
;MDIRSIAIIGAGAVGGFYGAKLQNAGYQVEYLSKFLNSGRLKIKSIWGDFEVSIKVFDDTKKMQIPDLIIVSTKLLPDIPMIEIIQPLLKENSLILFLQNGINQEEKFYSFINKNKLYKKMNLVILGGLAFTCINRISPKEIHHIDYGKIKIGALLKEHQREAKKIVEIFQSAGIETEYTENLRKARWEKLFWNIAFNTLSVLGNQATTDELIQSPYTEELAKLLMLDIYKIAQHEKNAPNKKIVQDMIERTRKMKPYKTSMLIDFENKKPMEIDAIVGEPLNLAKKYKIDTPYLKFCYNLLKFLDKKNQSIK
;
A
#
# COMPACT_ATOMS: atom_id res chain seq x y z
N MET A 1 2.32 0.21 -26.17
CA MET A 1 1.67 -0.99 -25.62
C MET A 1 0.24 -0.61 -25.28
N ASP A 2 -0.75 -1.34 -25.78
CA ASP A 2 -2.17 -1.14 -25.47
C ASP A 2 -2.51 -2.06 -24.29
N ILE A 3 -2.98 -1.50 -23.17
CA ILE A 3 -3.31 -2.25 -21.97
C ILE A 3 -4.82 -2.46 -21.96
N ARG A 4 -5.24 -3.73 -22.01
CA ARG A 4 -6.65 -4.14 -22.02
C ARG A 4 -6.99 -5.07 -20.87
N SER A 5 -6.04 -5.87 -20.43
CA SER A 5 -6.22 -6.90 -19.39
C SER A 5 -5.39 -6.60 -18.14
N ILE A 6 -6.02 -6.73 -16.97
CA ILE A 6 -5.46 -6.38 -15.68
C ILE A 6 -5.69 -7.54 -14.70
N ALA A 7 -4.64 -7.97 -14.01
CA ALA A 7 -4.74 -8.89 -12.88
C ALA A 7 -4.59 -8.13 -11.55
N ILE A 8 -5.55 -8.28 -10.66
CA ILE A 8 -5.50 -7.75 -9.30
C ILE A 8 -5.06 -8.86 -8.36
N ILE A 9 -3.83 -8.78 -7.86
CA ILE A 9 -3.29 -9.72 -6.88
C ILE A 9 -3.62 -9.19 -5.47
N GLY A 10 -4.64 -9.79 -4.86
CA GLY A 10 -5.18 -9.33 -3.57
C GLY A 10 -6.42 -8.46 -3.71
N ALA A 11 -7.58 -9.08 -3.91
CA ALA A 11 -8.85 -8.38 -4.00
C ALA A 11 -9.38 -7.93 -2.61
N GLY A 12 -8.53 -7.31 -1.78
CA GLY A 12 -8.91 -6.66 -0.53
C GLY A 12 -9.74 -5.39 -0.75
N ALA A 13 -9.72 -4.46 0.22
CA ALA A 13 -10.44 -3.19 0.08
C ALA A 13 -9.85 -2.35 -1.07
N VAL A 14 -8.54 -2.14 -1.07
CA VAL A 14 -7.83 -1.31 -2.06
C VAL A 14 -7.89 -1.95 -3.46
N GLY A 15 -7.42 -3.19 -3.60
CA GLY A 15 -7.41 -3.87 -4.91
C GLY A 15 -8.80 -4.11 -5.47
N GLY A 16 -9.78 -4.42 -4.61
CA GLY A 16 -11.16 -4.57 -5.03
C GLY A 16 -11.77 -3.28 -5.53
N PHE A 17 -11.52 -2.15 -4.86
CA PHE A 17 -12.03 -0.84 -5.27
C PHE A 17 -11.42 -0.35 -6.59
N TYR A 18 -10.10 -0.28 -6.67
CA TYR A 18 -9.46 0.22 -7.89
C TYR A 18 -9.63 -0.73 -9.06
N GLY A 19 -9.62 -2.05 -8.83
CA GLY A 19 -9.94 -3.03 -9.85
C GLY A 19 -11.37 -2.85 -10.38
N ALA A 20 -12.36 -2.64 -9.48
CA ALA A 20 -13.74 -2.38 -9.89
C ALA A 20 -13.88 -1.06 -10.67
N LYS A 21 -13.17 0.00 -10.29
CA LYS A 21 -13.12 1.27 -11.04
C LYS A 21 -12.57 1.07 -12.46
N LEU A 22 -11.45 0.35 -12.58
CA LEU A 22 -10.85 0.02 -13.89
C LEU A 22 -11.79 -0.85 -14.74
N GLN A 23 -12.44 -1.85 -14.13
CA GLN A 23 -13.43 -2.69 -14.81
C GLN A 23 -14.64 -1.89 -15.28
N ASN A 24 -15.14 -0.98 -14.47
CA ASN A 24 -16.26 -0.09 -14.83
C ASN A 24 -15.88 0.88 -15.97
N ALA A 25 -14.60 1.17 -16.15
CA ALA A 25 -14.06 1.94 -17.28
C ALA A 25 -13.80 1.10 -18.55
N GLY A 26 -14.16 -0.20 -18.55
CA GLY A 26 -14.09 -1.08 -19.71
C GLY A 26 -12.86 -1.99 -19.80
N TYR A 27 -11.95 -1.98 -18.82
CA TYR A 27 -10.83 -2.92 -18.80
C TYR A 27 -11.29 -4.33 -18.40
N GLN A 28 -10.64 -5.34 -18.95
CA GLN A 28 -10.82 -6.73 -18.53
C GLN A 28 -10.05 -6.96 -17.24
N VAL A 29 -10.73 -7.21 -16.13
CA VAL A 29 -10.10 -7.36 -14.82
C VAL A 29 -10.36 -8.74 -14.22
N GLU A 30 -9.29 -9.47 -13.89
CA GLU A 30 -9.34 -10.71 -13.13
C GLU A 30 -8.74 -10.50 -11.73
N TYR A 31 -9.29 -11.20 -10.74
CA TYR A 31 -8.93 -11.00 -9.34
C TYR A 31 -8.40 -12.28 -8.73
N LEU A 32 -7.26 -12.22 -8.03
CA LEU A 32 -6.79 -13.30 -7.17
C LEU A 32 -7.29 -13.08 -5.74
N SER A 33 -8.00 -14.05 -5.19
CA SER A 33 -8.40 -14.05 -3.78
C SER A 33 -8.72 -15.46 -3.30
N LYS A 34 -8.26 -15.82 -2.11
CA LYS A 34 -8.65 -17.08 -1.44
C LYS A 34 -9.97 -16.97 -0.66
N PHE A 35 -10.50 -15.75 -0.51
CA PHE A 35 -11.64 -15.46 0.38
C PHE A 35 -12.86 -14.92 -0.36
N LEU A 36 -12.75 -14.69 -1.66
CA LEU A 36 -13.84 -14.17 -2.49
C LEU A 36 -14.20 -15.17 -3.58
N ASN A 37 -15.44 -15.15 -3.97
CA ASN A 37 -15.95 -15.88 -5.13
C ASN A 37 -16.32 -14.91 -6.24
N SER A 38 -16.35 -15.39 -7.48
CA SER A 38 -16.87 -14.64 -8.63
C SER A 38 -18.33 -14.24 -8.40
N GLY A 39 -18.74 -13.12 -8.97
CA GLY A 39 -20.09 -12.60 -8.82
C GLY A 39 -20.13 -11.08 -8.73
N ARG A 40 -21.23 -10.54 -8.22
CA ARG A 40 -21.41 -9.10 -8.11
C ARG A 40 -20.64 -8.52 -6.94
N LEU A 41 -19.90 -7.42 -7.21
CA LEU A 41 -19.23 -6.60 -6.22
C LEU A 41 -19.84 -5.20 -6.24
N LYS A 42 -20.45 -4.82 -5.11
CA LYS A 42 -21.06 -3.52 -4.91
C LYS A 42 -20.03 -2.54 -4.32
N ILE A 43 -19.93 -1.38 -4.90
CA ILE A 43 -19.10 -0.27 -4.43
C ILE A 43 -20.00 0.87 -4.00
N LYS A 44 -19.95 1.21 -2.71
CA LYS A 44 -20.50 2.47 -2.19
C LYS A 44 -19.39 3.48 -2.10
N SER A 45 -19.56 4.63 -2.74
CA SER A 45 -18.46 5.57 -2.90
C SER A 45 -18.93 7.01 -2.88
N ILE A 46 -18.15 7.89 -2.24
CA ILE A 46 -18.29 9.34 -2.34
C ILE A 46 -18.18 9.85 -3.80
N TRP A 47 -17.66 9.01 -4.71
CA TRP A 47 -17.59 9.29 -6.15
C TRP A 47 -18.78 8.74 -6.95
N GLY A 48 -19.83 8.29 -6.27
CA GLY A 48 -20.99 7.61 -6.82
C GLY A 48 -20.93 6.08 -6.65
N ASP A 49 -22.09 5.49 -6.35
CA ASP A 49 -22.25 4.05 -6.18
C ASP A 49 -22.28 3.35 -7.53
N PHE A 50 -21.68 2.16 -7.59
CA PHE A 50 -21.73 1.32 -8.79
C PHE A 50 -21.54 -0.16 -8.43
N GLU A 51 -21.79 -1.03 -9.40
CA GLU A 51 -21.65 -2.48 -9.25
C GLU A 51 -20.94 -3.06 -10.48
N VAL A 52 -20.08 -4.05 -10.26
CA VAL A 52 -19.40 -4.80 -11.32
C VAL A 52 -19.50 -6.30 -11.09
N SER A 53 -19.47 -7.09 -12.16
CA SER A 53 -19.38 -8.55 -12.09
C SER A 53 -17.92 -8.97 -12.11
N ILE A 54 -17.38 -9.41 -10.97
CA ILE A 54 -15.97 -9.79 -10.82
C ILE A 54 -15.74 -11.27 -11.13
N LYS A 55 -14.62 -11.57 -11.79
CA LYS A 55 -14.12 -12.93 -12.04
C LYS A 55 -12.94 -13.19 -11.10
N VAL A 56 -13.12 -14.09 -10.14
CA VAL A 56 -12.14 -14.35 -9.06
C VAL A 56 -11.55 -15.74 -9.23
N PHE A 57 -10.25 -15.85 -8.99
CA PHE A 57 -9.47 -17.07 -8.98
C PHE A 57 -8.80 -17.26 -7.63
N ASP A 58 -8.54 -18.49 -7.27
CA ASP A 58 -7.80 -18.92 -6.07
C ASP A 58 -6.31 -19.20 -6.36
N ASP A 59 -5.97 -19.38 -7.66
CA ASP A 59 -4.62 -19.65 -8.15
C ASP A 59 -4.33 -18.83 -9.42
N THR A 60 -3.18 -18.18 -9.46
CA THR A 60 -2.73 -17.38 -10.61
C THR A 60 -2.50 -18.21 -11.88
N LYS A 61 -2.22 -19.51 -11.76
CA LYS A 61 -2.10 -20.42 -12.90
C LYS A 61 -3.40 -20.59 -13.70
N LYS A 62 -4.55 -20.27 -13.09
CA LYS A 62 -5.87 -20.32 -13.74
C LYS A 62 -6.26 -18.99 -14.40
N MET A 63 -5.50 -17.91 -14.13
CA MET A 63 -5.73 -16.57 -14.66
C MET A 63 -5.10 -16.41 -16.05
N GLN A 64 -5.65 -15.50 -16.84
CA GLN A 64 -5.01 -15.08 -18.09
C GLN A 64 -3.76 -14.25 -17.81
N ILE A 65 -2.73 -14.39 -18.66
CA ILE A 65 -1.54 -13.54 -18.59
C ILE A 65 -1.94 -12.11 -18.94
N PRO A 66 -1.86 -11.14 -18.00
CA PRO A 66 -2.37 -9.80 -18.20
C PRO A 66 -1.35 -8.88 -18.87
N ASP A 67 -1.83 -7.68 -19.26
CA ASP A 67 -0.96 -6.57 -19.68
C ASP A 67 -0.43 -5.79 -18.47
N LEU A 68 -1.21 -5.74 -17.37
CA LEU A 68 -0.84 -5.07 -16.13
C LEU A 68 -1.15 -5.97 -14.92
N ILE A 69 -0.18 -6.16 -14.05
CA ILE A 69 -0.34 -6.82 -12.76
C ILE A 69 -0.38 -5.75 -11.66
N ILE A 70 -1.47 -5.68 -10.90
CA ILE A 70 -1.59 -4.76 -9.75
C ILE A 70 -1.52 -5.59 -8.46
N VAL A 71 -0.50 -5.34 -7.66
CA VAL A 71 -0.26 -6.04 -6.39
C VAL A 71 -0.79 -5.19 -5.24
N SER A 72 -1.81 -5.68 -4.55
CA SER A 72 -2.50 -4.99 -3.45
C SER A 72 -2.81 -5.91 -2.27
N THR A 73 -2.14 -7.06 -2.17
CA THR A 73 -2.15 -7.87 -0.96
C THR A 73 -1.49 -7.13 0.19
N LYS A 74 -1.82 -7.51 1.42
CA LYS A 74 -1.00 -7.12 2.56
C LYS A 74 0.43 -7.63 2.42
N LEU A 75 1.39 -6.84 2.90
CA LEU A 75 2.80 -7.24 3.02
C LEU A 75 2.99 -7.99 4.34
N LEU A 76 2.65 -9.29 4.34
CA LEU A 76 2.87 -10.20 5.46
C LEU A 76 4.01 -11.16 5.11
N PRO A 77 4.81 -11.61 6.12
CA PRO A 77 5.98 -12.44 5.87
C PRO A 77 5.69 -13.81 5.23
N ASP A 78 4.49 -14.33 5.45
CA ASP A 78 4.02 -15.64 4.98
C ASP A 78 3.40 -15.61 3.57
N ILE A 79 3.33 -14.43 2.93
CA ILE A 79 2.80 -14.31 1.56
C ILE A 79 3.94 -14.45 0.55
N PRO A 80 4.04 -15.58 -0.19
CA PRO A 80 5.10 -15.83 -1.17
C PRO A 80 4.80 -15.07 -2.48
N MET A 81 4.99 -13.75 -2.45
CA MET A 81 4.56 -12.85 -3.53
C MET A 81 5.14 -13.22 -4.89
N ILE A 82 6.38 -13.69 -4.91
CA ILE A 82 7.08 -14.04 -6.15
C ILE A 82 6.43 -15.25 -6.81
N GLU A 83 6.20 -16.31 -6.05
CA GLU A 83 5.53 -17.52 -6.53
C GLU A 83 4.11 -17.23 -7.02
N ILE A 84 3.43 -16.29 -6.38
CA ILE A 84 2.08 -15.84 -6.78
C ILE A 84 2.12 -15.09 -8.11
N ILE A 85 3.08 -14.20 -8.33
CA ILE A 85 3.15 -13.37 -9.55
C ILE A 85 3.76 -14.13 -10.72
N GLN A 86 4.69 -15.05 -10.46
CA GLN A 86 5.47 -15.76 -11.48
C GLN A 86 4.64 -16.33 -12.63
N PRO A 87 3.49 -17.01 -12.43
CA PRO A 87 2.70 -17.57 -13.52
C PRO A 87 2.10 -16.54 -14.47
N LEU A 88 2.04 -15.28 -14.06
CA LEU A 88 1.46 -14.17 -14.84
C LEU A 88 2.51 -13.37 -15.61
N LEU A 89 3.80 -13.67 -15.43
CA LEU A 89 4.89 -12.92 -16.06
C LEU A 89 5.07 -13.31 -17.52
N LYS A 90 5.18 -12.32 -18.37
CA LYS A 90 5.65 -12.40 -19.76
C LYS A 90 6.72 -11.35 -19.99
N GLU A 91 7.37 -11.37 -21.14
CA GLU A 91 8.29 -10.30 -21.54
C GLU A 91 7.61 -8.92 -21.51
N ASN A 92 8.30 -7.93 -20.96
CA ASN A 92 7.81 -6.57 -20.74
C ASN A 92 6.54 -6.46 -19.87
N SER A 93 6.27 -7.43 -18.97
CA SER A 93 5.17 -7.30 -18.01
C SER A 93 5.29 -6.04 -17.17
N LEU A 94 4.14 -5.34 -17.03
CA LEU A 94 4.01 -4.19 -16.15
C LEU A 94 3.50 -4.64 -14.78
N ILE A 95 4.19 -4.27 -13.71
CA ILE A 95 3.85 -4.66 -12.34
C ILE A 95 3.76 -3.40 -11.49
N LEU A 96 2.56 -3.12 -10.97
CA LEU A 96 2.29 -1.98 -10.09
C LEU A 96 2.03 -2.44 -8.66
N PHE A 97 2.92 -2.07 -7.73
CA PHE A 97 2.76 -2.32 -6.30
C PHE A 97 1.95 -1.21 -5.64
N LEU A 98 0.69 -1.48 -5.26
CA LEU A 98 -0.17 -0.56 -4.48
C LEU A 98 -0.07 -0.78 -2.97
N GLN A 99 0.80 -1.67 -2.55
CA GLN A 99 1.01 -2.03 -1.15
C GLN A 99 1.58 -0.86 -0.33
N ASN A 100 1.23 -0.80 0.95
CA ASN A 100 1.81 0.16 1.89
C ASN A 100 3.25 -0.23 2.27
N GLY A 101 3.97 0.71 2.89
CA GLY A 101 5.35 0.47 3.32
C GLY A 101 6.39 0.89 2.29
N ILE A 102 7.58 0.36 2.43
CA ILE A 102 8.77 0.73 1.65
C ILE A 102 9.59 -0.53 1.35
N ASN A 103 10.41 -0.51 0.30
CA ASN A 103 11.30 -1.58 -0.17
C ASN A 103 10.65 -2.75 -0.93
N GLN A 104 9.35 -2.81 -1.14
CA GLN A 104 8.71 -3.92 -1.86
C GLN A 104 9.16 -3.99 -3.32
N GLU A 105 9.23 -2.86 -4.00
CA GLU A 105 9.70 -2.77 -5.39
C GLU A 105 11.17 -3.16 -5.51
N GLU A 106 12.01 -2.66 -4.61
CA GLU A 106 13.44 -2.94 -4.59
C GLU A 106 13.73 -4.42 -4.28
N LYS A 107 12.98 -5.03 -3.37
CA LYS A 107 13.10 -6.46 -3.05
C LYS A 107 12.72 -7.32 -4.24
N PHE A 108 11.60 -6.99 -4.90
CA PHE A 108 11.16 -7.70 -6.10
C PHE A 108 12.17 -7.54 -7.23
N TYR A 109 12.67 -6.32 -7.48
CA TYR A 109 13.72 -6.05 -8.47
C TYR A 109 15.02 -6.81 -8.18
N SER A 110 15.44 -6.84 -6.91
CA SER A 110 16.63 -7.60 -6.50
C SER A 110 16.49 -9.10 -6.77
N PHE A 111 15.31 -9.65 -6.54
CA PHE A 111 15.03 -11.06 -6.86
C PHE A 111 15.08 -11.34 -8.36
N ILE A 112 14.43 -10.49 -9.17
CA ILE A 112 14.43 -10.61 -10.63
C ILE A 112 15.86 -10.61 -11.18
N ASN A 113 16.70 -9.69 -10.73
CA ASN A 113 18.07 -9.56 -11.22
C ASN A 113 19.00 -10.72 -10.85
N LYS A 114 18.68 -11.45 -9.78
CA LYS A 114 19.42 -12.66 -9.39
C LYS A 114 19.04 -13.89 -10.23
N ASN A 115 17.90 -13.87 -10.91
CA ASN A 115 17.40 -14.96 -11.71
C ASN A 115 17.59 -14.66 -13.20
N LYS A 116 18.40 -15.48 -13.90
CA LYS A 116 18.73 -15.29 -15.32
C LYS A 116 17.50 -15.27 -16.25
N LEU A 117 16.45 -16.04 -15.91
CA LEU A 117 15.22 -16.09 -16.69
C LEU A 117 14.47 -14.76 -16.62
N TYR A 118 14.20 -14.25 -15.40
CA TYR A 118 13.44 -13.04 -15.22
C TYR A 118 14.19 -11.78 -15.65
N LYS A 119 15.52 -11.78 -15.51
CA LYS A 119 16.36 -10.66 -15.98
C LYS A 119 16.23 -10.43 -17.50
N LYS A 120 15.98 -11.50 -18.28
CA LYS A 120 15.77 -11.41 -19.74
C LYS A 120 14.38 -10.90 -20.11
N MET A 121 13.41 -10.94 -19.18
CA MET A 121 12.03 -10.56 -19.47
C MET A 121 11.80 -9.04 -19.50
N ASN A 122 12.79 -8.21 -19.15
CA ASN A 122 12.69 -6.76 -19.15
C ASN A 122 11.43 -6.25 -18.42
N LEU A 123 11.23 -6.72 -17.17
CA LEU A 123 10.03 -6.40 -16.39
C LEU A 123 10.01 -4.95 -15.92
N VAL A 124 8.89 -4.28 -16.08
CA VAL A 124 8.66 -2.90 -15.66
C VAL A 124 8.06 -2.87 -14.26
N ILE A 125 8.79 -2.33 -13.29
CA ILE A 125 8.37 -2.27 -11.89
C ILE A 125 7.96 -0.84 -11.54
N LEU A 126 6.72 -0.68 -11.12
CA LEU A 126 6.09 0.56 -10.73
C LEU A 126 5.61 0.50 -9.29
N GLY A 127 5.64 1.62 -8.59
CA GLY A 127 5.04 1.76 -7.28
C GLY A 127 3.88 2.74 -7.31
N GLY A 128 2.83 2.41 -6.56
CA GLY A 128 1.66 3.24 -6.40
C GLY A 128 1.39 3.49 -4.91
N LEU A 129 1.11 4.73 -4.57
CA LEU A 129 0.77 5.17 -3.23
C LEU A 129 -0.71 5.57 -3.20
N ALA A 130 -1.56 4.71 -2.65
CA ALA A 130 -2.99 4.99 -2.50
C ALA A 130 -3.24 5.81 -1.23
N PHE A 131 -3.77 7.01 -1.38
CA PHE A 131 -4.24 7.87 -0.29
C PHE A 131 -5.76 7.76 -0.24
N THR A 132 -6.27 6.83 0.58
CA THR A 132 -7.67 6.44 0.51
C THR A 132 -8.18 5.88 1.83
N CYS A 133 -9.46 6.14 2.10
CA CYS A 133 -10.22 5.55 3.19
C CYS A 133 -11.24 4.58 2.58
N ILE A 134 -10.82 3.33 2.41
CA ILE A 134 -11.62 2.27 1.79
C ILE A 134 -11.70 1.07 2.73
N ASN A 135 -12.89 0.59 2.98
CA ASN A 135 -13.15 -0.58 3.81
C ASN A 135 -13.91 -1.66 3.04
N ARG A 136 -13.48 -2.91 3.13
CA ARG A 136 -14.29 -4.05 2.69
C ARG A 136 -15.23 -4.44 3.83
N ILE A 137 -16.51 -4.23 3.63
CA ILE A 137 -17.56 -4.49 4.61
C ILE A 137 -17.98 -5.95 4.58
N SER A 138 -18.06 -6.53 3.37
CA SER A 138 -18.39 -7.94 3.17
C SER A 138 -17.66 -8.49 1.93
N PRO A 139 -17.69 -9.78 1.66
CA PRO A 139 -17.17 -10.34 0.41
C PRO A 139 -17.73 -9.66 -0.85
N LYS A 140 -18.95 -9.12 -0.78
CA LYS A 140 -19.67 -8.52 -1.92
C LYS A 140 -19.79 -7.00 -1.87
N GLU A 141 -19.18 -6.33 -0.86
CA GLU A 141 -19.38 -4.89 -0.68
C GLU A 141 -18.09 -4.18 -0.19
N ILE A 142 -17.78 -3.07 -0.82
CA ILE A 142 -16.68 -2.16 -0.45
C ILE A 142 -17.24 -0.75 -0.28
N HIS A 143 -16.83 -0.06 0.79
CA HIS A 143 -17.14 1.34 1.04
C HIS A 143 -15.90 2.20 0.85
N HIS A 144 -15.96 3.15 -0.06
CA HIS A 144 -15.02 4.23 -0.24
C HIS A 144 -15.57 5.48 0.45
N ILE A 145 -14.93 5.84 1.56
CA ILE A 145 -15.47 6.80 2.53
C ILE A 145 -14.88 8.19 2.30
N ASP A 146 -13.57 8.26 1.93
CA ASP A 146 -12.86 9.53 1.75
C ASP A 146 -11.60 9.37 0.91
N TYR A 147 -11.08 10.48 0.37
CA TYR A 147 -9.92 10.55 -0.52
C TYR A 147 -10.06 9.70 -1.79
N GLY A 148 -9.06 8.88 -2.12
CA GLY A 148 -9.08 7.96 -3.27
C GLY A 148 -7.97 8.24 -4.30
N LYS A 149 -7.14 9.26 -4.05
CA LYS A 149 -6.02 9.63 -4.92
C LYS A 149 -4.91 8.59 -4.91
N ILE A 150 -4.29 8.40 -6.08
CA ILE A 150 -3.08 7.58 -6.22
C ILE A 150 -1.93 8.43 -6.75
N LYS A 151 -0.71 8.19 -6.25
CA LYS A 151 0.52 8.71 -6.83
C LYS A 151 1.32 7.53 -7.37
N ILE A 152 1.71 7.55 -8.65
CA ILE A 152 2.42 6.46 -9.32
C ILE A 152 3.79 6.93 -9.80
N GLY A 153 4.81 6.09 -9.59
CA GLY A 153 6.16 6.32 -10.10
C GLY A 153 6.83 5.03 -10.54
N ALA A 154 7.89 5.15 -11.31
CA ALA A 154 8.73 4.03 -11.73
C ALA A 154 9.86 3.79 -10.73
N LEU A 155 10.22 2.51 -10.51
CA LEU A 155 11.42 2.16 -9.74
C LEU A 155 12.70 2.60 -10.46
N LEU A 156 12.75 2.35 -11.77
CA LEU A 156 13.87 2.73 -12.63
C LEU A 156 13.47 3.91 -13.52
N LYS A 157 14.39 4.85 -13.72
CA LYS A 157 14.15 6.07 -14.53
C LYS A 157 13.76 5.75 -15.98
N GLU A 158 14.27 4.66 -16.56
CA GLU A 158 13.97 4.20 -17.91
C GLU A 158 12.49 3.83 -18.11
N HIS A 159 11.76 3.49 -17.03
CA HIS A 159 10.33 3.11 -17.07
C HIS A 159 9.37 4.27 -16.76
N GLN A 160 9.83 5.51 -16.81
CA GLN A 160 8.98 6.69 -16.53
C GLN A 160 7.83 6.85 -17.52
N ARG A 161 8.05 6.46 -18.79
CA ARG A 161 7.02 6.51 -19.83
C ARG A 161 5.86 5.55 -19.52
N GLU A 162 6.19 4.35 -19.08
CA GLU A 162 5.22 3.33 -18.66
C GLU A 162 4.44 3.80 -17.44
N ALA A 163 5.12 4.38 -16.44
CA ALA A 163 4.46 4.94 -15.26
C ALA A 163 3.44 6.04 -15.62
N LYS A 164 3.81 6.97 -16.52
CA LYS A 164 2.89 8.02 -16.99
C LYS A 164 1.70 7.44 -17.72
N LYS A 165 1.89 6.39 -18.53
CA LYS A 165 0.79 5.69 -19.20
C LYS A 165 -0.17 5.03 -18.20
N ILE A 166 0.34 4.43 -17.13
CA ILE A 166 -0.53 3.87 -16.07
C ILE A 166 -1.30 4.99 -15.35
N VAL A 167 -0.69 6.15 -15.14
CA VAL A 167 -1.41 7.33 -14.60
C VAL A 167 -2.60 7.69 -15.49
N GLU A 168 -2.41 7.78 -16.81
CA GLU A 168 -3.49 8.08 -17.78
C GLU A 168 -4.62 7.03 -17.73
N ILE A 169 -4.28 5.75 -17.59
CA ILE A 169 -5.25 4.66 -17.44
C ILE A 169 -6.10 4.82 -16.17
N PHE A 170 -5.47 5.14 -15.05
CA PHE A 170 -6.22 5.37 -13.81
C PHE A 170 -7.07 6.63 -13.89
N GLN A 171 -6.56 7.71 -14.50
CA GLN A 171 -7.33 8.94 -14.74
C GLN A 171 -8.54 8.69 -15.65
N SER A 172 -8.40 7.91 -16.72
CA SER A 172 -9.51 7.55 -17.60
C SER A 172 -10.60 6.73 -16.90
N ALA A 173 -10.25 6.02 -15.84
CA ALA A 173 -11.19 5.33 -14.97
C ALA A 173 -11.82 6.24 -13.88
N GLY A 174 -11.61 7.54 -13.94
CA GLY A 174 -12.11 8.51 -12.97
C GLY A 174 -11.45 8.37 -11.59
N ILE A 175 -10.17 7.99 -11.56
CA ILE A 175 -9.36 7.92 -10.35
C ILE A 175 -8.38 9.08 -10.38
N GLU A 176 -8.43 9.97 -9.39
CA GLU A 176 -7.44 11.05 -9.25
C GLU A 176 -6.05 10.45 -9.11
N THR A 177 -5.19 10.67 -10.11
CA THR A 177 -3.87 10.02 -10.16
C THR A 177 -2.81 11.01 -10.60
N GLU A 178 -1.68 11.02 -9.90
CA GLU A 178 -0.52 11.85 -10.18
C GLU A 178 0.71 10.99 -10.48
N TYR A 179 1.56 11.49 -11.36
CA TYR A 179 2.89 10.95 -11.58
C TYR A 179 3.88 11.50 -10.57
N THR A 180 4.83 10.69 -10.12
CA THR A 180 6.00 11.13 -9.35
C THR A 180 7.31 10.69 -10.01
N GLU A 181 8.24 11.62 -10.15
CA GLU A 181 9.58 11.33 -10.67
C GLU A 181 10.45 10.56 -9.68
N ASN A 182 10.19 10.74 -8.38
CA ASN A 182 10.94 10.08 -7.32
C ASN A 182 10.02 9.24 -6.45
N LEU A 183 9.84 7.97 -6.86
CA LEU A 183 9.03 6.99 -6.15
C LEU A 183 9.50 6.80 -4.70
N ARG A 184 10.82 6.72 -4.48
CA ARG A 184 11.39 6.51 -3.15
C ARG A 184 11.05 7.65 -2.19
N LYS A 185 11.18 8.89 -2.63
CA LYS A 185 10.80 10.07 -1.85
C LYS A 185 9.30 10.06 -1.54
N ALA A 186 8.45 9.75 -2.52
CA ALA A 186 7.01 9.66 -2.33
C ALA A 186 6.61 8.55 -1.33
N ARG A 187 7.33 7.40 -1.35
CA ARG A 187 7.16 6.33 -0.34
C ARG A 187 7.48 6.85 1.06
N TRP A 188 8.59 7.57 1.25
CA TRP A 188 8.93 8.20 2.53
C TRP A 188 7.85 9.20 2.96
N GLU A 189 7.43 10.12 2.10
CA GLU A 189 6.39 11.12 2.42
C GLU A 189 5.12 10.47 2.98
N LYS A 190 4.63 9.41 2.34
CA LYS A 190 3.46 8.67 2.85
C LYS A 190 3.75 7.98 4.18
N LEU A 191 4.94 7.46 4.34
CA LEU A 191 5.34 6.68 5.51
C LEU A 191 5.42 7.53 6.77
N PHE A 192 5.72 8.84 6.66
CA PHE A 192 5.70 9.76 7.80
C PHE A 192 4.35 9.71 8.52
N TRP A 193 3.26 9.81 7.78
CA TRP A 193 1.93 9.73 8.36
C TRP A 193 1.60 8.31 8.86
N ASN A 194 1.87 7.32 8.05
CA ASN A 194 1.54 5.93 8.38
C ASN A 194 2.25 5.46 9.65
N ILE A 195 3.54 5.71 9.80
CA ILE A 195 4.28 5.28 11.00
C ILE A 195 3.72 5.94 12.25
N ALA A 196 3.50 7.25 12.23
CA ALA A 196 3.01 7.94 13.40
C ALA A 196 1.59 7.49 13.78
N PHE A 197 0.65 7.61 12.86
CA PHE A 197 -0.77 7.43 13.19
C PHE A 197 -1.21 5.96 13.19
N ASN A 198 -0.69 5.09 12.32
CA ASN A 198 -0.99 3.66 12.42
C ASN A 198 -0.46 3.07 13.73
N THR A 199 0.74 3.45 14.11
CA THR A 199 1.37 2.96 15.34
C THR A 199 0.63 3.44 16.58
N LEU A 200 0.43 4.76 16.68
CA LEU A 200 -0.17 5.35 17.86
C LEU A 200 -1.66 5.02 18.01
N SER A 201 -2.38 4.82 16.91
CA SER A 201 -3.79 4.41 17.00
C SER A 201 -3.97 3.05 17.69
N VAL A 202 -3.04 2.12 17.51
CA VAL A 202 -3.05 0.82 18.18
C VAL A 202 -2.52 0.95 19.62
N LEU A 203 -1.37 1.62 19.81
CA LEU A 203 -0.72 1.75 21.11
C LEU A 203 -1.43 2.71 22.06
N GLY A 204 -2.14 3.69 21.54
CA GLY A 204 -2.92 4.68 22.26
C GLY A 204 -4.35 4.23 22.58
N ASN A 205 -4.52 2.96 22.94
CA ASN A 205 -5.80 2.39 23.36
C ASN A 205 -6.89 2.46 22.27
N GLN A 206 -6.53 2.12 21.03
CA GLN A 206 -7.44 2.10 19.88
C GLN A 206 -8.01 3.48 19.51
N ALA A 207 -7.22 4.53 19.72
CA ALA A 207 -7.61 5.90 19.46
C ALA A 207 -7.71 6.20 17.96
N THR A 208 -8.66 7.08 17.61
CA THR A 208 -8.79 7.67 16.28
C THR A 208 -7.74 8.77 16.07
N THR A 209 -7.55 9.19 14.82
CA THR A 209 -6.52 10.19 14.50
C THR A 209 -6.77 11.56 15.14
N ASP A 210 -8.03 11.95 15.32
CA ASP A 210 -8.41 13.21 15.99
C ASP A 210 -8.17 13.15 17.50
N GLU A 211 -8.48 12.02 18.17
CA GLU A 211 -8.15 11.81 19.59
C GLU A 211 -6.65 11.89 19.83
N LEU A 212 -5.85 11.29 18.94
CA LEU A 212 -4.38 11.34 19.03
C LEU A 212 -3.83 12.76 18.87
N ILE A 213 -4.41 13.57 17.98
CA ILE A 213 -3.87 14.89 17.67
C ILE A 213 -4.38 15.98 18.65
N GLN A 214 -5.47 15.73 19.36
CA GLN A 214 -5.99 16.63 20.40
C GLN A 214 -5.16 16.57 21.68
N SER A 215 -4.50 15.45 21.96
CA SER A 215 -3.65 15.29 23.12
C SER A 215 -2.22 15.78 22.83
N PRO A 216 -1.67 16.73 23.60
CA PRO A 216 -0.29 17.20 23.39
C PRO A 216 0.74 16.10 23.56
N TYR A 217 0.47 15.08 24.39
CA TYR A 217 1.37 13.95 24.63
C TYR A 217 1.48 13.03 23.43
N THR A 218 0.37 12.67 22.80
CA THR A 218 0.38 11.80 21.61
C THR A 218 0.78 12.54 20.35
N GLU A 219 0.51 13.84 20.25
CA GLU A 219 1.03 14.71 19.18
C GLU A 219 2.56 14.75 19.24
N GLU A 220 3.16 14.89 20.43
CA GLU A 220 4.61 14.86 20.60
C GLU A 220 5.19 13.52 20.20
N LEU A 221 4.60 12.39 20.61
CA LEU A 221 5.02 11.07 20.19
C LEU A 221 4.94 10.88 18.67
N ALA A 222 3.91 11.41 18.02
CA ALA A 222 3.80 11.39 16.57
C ALA A 222 4.97 12.15 15.89
N LYS A 223 5.32 13.34 16.40
CA LYS A 223 6.49 14.10 15.92
C LYS A 223 7.79 13.34 16.12
N LEU A 224 8.01 12.74 17.29
CA LEU A 224 9.22 11.97 17.60
C LEU A 224 9.39 10.76 16.67
N LEU A 225 8.31 10.02 16.40
CA LEU A 225 8.31 8.93 15.43
C LEU A 225 8.65 9.42 14.01
N MET A 226 8.06 10.54 13.59
CA MET A 226 8.36 11.13 12.29
C MET A 226 9.81 11.61 12.20
N LEU A 227 10.38 12.13 13.30
CA LEU A 227 11.80 12.55 13.33
C LEU A 227 12.75 11.36 13.27
N ASP A 228 12.42 10.21 13.86
CA ASP A 228 13.24 9.00 13.72
C ASP A 228 13.32 8.56 12.25
N ILE A 229 12.19 8.51 11.53
CA ILE A 229 12.24 8.14 10.10
C ILE A 229 12.82 9.23 9.21
N TYR A 230 12.76 10.51 9.62
CA TYR A 230 13.39 11.61 8.89
C TYR A 230 14.90 11.40 8.79
N LYS A 231 15.55 10.97 9.89
CA LYS A 231 16.99 10.68 9.90
C LYS A 231 17.35 9.61 8.87
N ILE A 232 16.52 8.56 8.72
CA ILE A 232 16.74 7.47 7.77
C ILE A 232 16.58 7.98 6.33
N ALA A 233 15.48 8.66 6.05
CA ALA A 233 15.18 9.22 4.73
C ALA A 233 16.24 10.25 4.29
N GLN A 234 16.77 11.04 5.23
CA GLN A 234 17.87 12.00 5.01
C GLN A 234 19.16 11.30 4.62
N HIS A 235 19.50 10.20 5.30
CA HIS A 235 20.68 9.40 4.95
C HIS A 235 20.58 8.84 3.52
N GLU A 236 19.39 8.44 3.08
CA GLU A 236 19.13 7.99 1.70
C GLU A 236 19.03 9.14 0.67
N LYS A 237 19.19 10.40 1.08
CA LYS A 237 18.97 11.60 0.24
C LYS A 237 17.58 11.66 -0.41
N ASN A 238 16.60 11.04 0.25
CA ASN A 238 15.21 11.00 -0.18
C ASN A 238 14.26 11.64 0.85
N ALA A 239 14.77 12.36 1.83
CA ALA A 239 13.95 13.09 2.79
C ALA A 239 13.17 14.21 2.08
N PRO A 240 11.88 14.36 2.40
CA PRO A 240 11.17 15.59 2.07
C PRO A 240 11.74 16.78 2.86
N ASN A 241 11.20 17.98 2.64
CA ASN A 241 11.54 19.12 3.51
C ASN A 241 11.14 18.76 4.96
N LYS A 242 11.99 19.16 5.94
CA LYS A 242 11.75 18.87 7.37
C LYS A 242 10.40 19.41 7.87
N LYS A 243 9.86 20.42 7.23
CA LYS A 243 8.51 20.96 7.47
C LYS A 243 7.41 19.86 7.33
N ILE A 244 7.69 18.75 6.65
CA ILE A 244 6.76 17.63 6.49
C ILE A 244 6.17 17.14 7.83
N VAL A 245 6.95 17.19 8.91
CA VAL A 245 6.49 16.78 10.24
C VAL A 245 5.33 17.68 10.69
N GLN A 246 5.52 19.00 10.60
CA GLN A 246 4.48 19.96 10.96
C GLN A 246 3.29 19.88 10.01
N ASP A 247 3.54 19.79 8.71
CA ASP A 247 2.48 19.70 7.69
C ASP A 247 1.61 18.45 7.90
N MET A 248 2.17 17.31 8.32
CA MET A 248 1.40 16.10 8.64
C MET A 248 0.55 16.27 9.89
N ILE A 249 1.05 16.92 10.93
CA ILE A 249 0.30 17.24 12.14
C ILE A 249 -0.89 18.17 11.81
N GLU A 250 -0.64 19.28 11.10
CA GLU A 250 -1.68 20.24 10.73
C GLU A 250 -2.74 19.65 9.79
N ARG A 251 -2.30 18.80 8.85
CA ARG A 251 -3.21 18.07 7.98
C ARG A 251 -4.11 17.14 8.79
N THR A 252 -3.55 16.41 9.76
CA THR A 252 -4.32 15.48 10.58
C THR A 252 -5.34 16.20 11.46
N ARG A 253 -5.02 17.39 11.99
CA ARG A 253 -5.99 18.23 12.72
C ARG A 253 -7.22 18.62 11.90
N LYS A 254 -7.05 18.73 10.56
CA LYS A 254 -8.14 19.11 9.64
C LYS A 254 -8.91 17.89 9.12
N MET A 255 -8.44 16.67 9.40
CA MET A 255 -9.14 15.46 9.01
C MET A 255 -10.37 15.21 9.88
N LYS A 256 -11.37 14.56 9.29
CA LYS A 256 -12.44 13.94 10.09
C LYS A 256 -11.87 12.82 10.96
N PRO A 257 -12.54 12.47 12.08
CA PRO A 257 -12.17 11.31 12.87
C PRO A 257 -11.96 10.08 12.00
N TYR A 258 -10.79 9.45 12.11
CA TYR A 258 -10.44 8.35 11.23
C TYR A 258 -9.74 7.22 11.99
N LYS A 259 -10.23 6.00 11.79
CA LYS A 259 -9.54 4.76 12.21
C LYS A 259 -8.54 4.35 11.15
N THR A 260 -7.27 4.25 11.54
CA THR A 260 -6.21 3.82 10.62
C THR A 260 -6.41 2.37 10.17
N SER A 261 -5.83 1.99 9.03
CA SER A 261 -5.91 0.61 8.53
C SER A 261 -5.32 -0.41 9.51
N MET A 262 -4.26 -0.05 10.22
CA MET A 262 -3.63 -0.93 11.22
C MET A 262 -4.54 -1.10 12.45
N LEU A 263 -5.22 -0.05 12.88
CA LEU A 263 -6.22 -0.13 13.96
C LEU A 263 -7.40 -1.03 13.56
N ILE A 264 -7.93 -0.85 12.35
CA ILE A 264 -9.02 -1.70 11.83
C ILE A 264 -8.60 -3.17 11.80
N ASP A 265 -7.36 -3.46 11.41
CA ASP A 265 -6.83 -4.83 11.45
C ASP A 265 -6.74 -5.36 12.87
N PHE A 266 -6.25 -4.56 13.81
CA PHE A 266 -6.13 -4.92 15.21
C PHE A 266 -7.50 -5.23 15.84
N GLU A 267 -8.50 -4.35 15.66
CA GLU A 267 -9.88 -4.55 16.14
C GLU A 267 -10.53 -5.82 15.58
N ASN A 268 -10.23 -6.14 14.30
CA ASN A 268 -10.75 -7.32 13.63
C ASN A 268 -9.91 -8.59 13.87
N LYS A 269 -8.93 -8.57 14.77
CA LYS A 269 -8.00 -9.68 15.04
C LYS A 269 -7.30 -10.22 13.79
N LYS A 270 -7.01 -9.31 12.82
CA LYS A 270 -6.29 -9.64 11.60
C LYS A 270 -4.82 -9.28 11.75
N PRO A 271 -3.90 -10.00 11.08
CA PRO A 271 -2.48 -9.66 11.07
C PRO A 271 -2.27 -8.21 10.60
N MET A 272 -1.47 -7.47 11.37
CA MET A 272 -1.08 -6.09 11.06
C MET A 272 0.17 -6.05 10.17
N GLU A 273 0.29 -5.06 9.27
CA GLU A 273 1.45 -4.87 8.39
C GLU A 273 2.65 -4.20 9.13
N ILE A 274 2.97 -4.69 10.33
CA ILE A 274 3.98 -4.08 11.20
C ILE A 274 5.37 -4.12 10.56
N ASP A 275 5.75 -5.27 9.98
CA ASP A 275 7.07 -5.44 9.38
C ASP A 275 7.24 -4.53 8.15
N ALA A 276 6.20 -4.35 7.35
CA ALA A 276 6.24 -3.50 6.16
C ALA A 276 6.28 -1.99 6.48
N ILE A 277 5.53 -1.56 7.50
CA ILE A 277 5.37 -0.14 7.82
C ILE A 277 6.44 0.34 8.81
N VAL A 278 6.72 -0.45 9.85
CA VAL A 278 7.64 -0.06 10.94
C VAL A 278 8.96 -0.83 10.86
N GLY A 279 8.90 -2.13 10.56
CA GLY A 279 10.07 -3.01 10.54
C GLY A 279 11.06 -2.69 9.42
N GLU A 280 10.58 -2.41 8.20
CA GLU A 280 11.47 -2.05 7.08
C GLU A 280 12.28 -0.77 7.35
N PRO A 281 11.69 0.35 7.81
CA PRO A 281 12.46 1.51 8.26
C PRO A 281 13.45 1.18 9.37
N LEU A 282 13.05 0.35 10.34
CA LEU A 282 13.95 -0.07 11.41
C LEU A 282 15.14 -0.90 10.90
N ASN A 283 14.93 -1.75 9.89
CA ASN A 283 16.00 -2.50 9.24
C ASN A 283 16.97 -1.57 8.49
N LEU A 284 16.45 -0.53 7.84
CA LEU A 284 17.28 0.51 7.21
C LEU A 284 18.08 1.30 8.26
N ALA A 285 17.45 1.67 9.38
CA ALA A 285 18.13 2.34 10.49
C ALA A 285 19.31 1.50 11.01
N LYS A 286 19.10 0.20 11.22
CA LYS A 286 20.16 -0.74 11.63
C LYS A 286 21.28 -0.81 10.60
N LYS A 287 20.94 -0.93 9.30
CA LYS A 287 21.90 -0.98 8.20
C LYS A 287 22.78 0.28 8.16
N TYR A 288 22.18 1.44 8.40
CA TYR A 288 22.88 2.75 8.34
C TYR A 288 23.45 3.19 9.69
N LYS A 289 23.28 2.36 10.75
CA LYS A 289 23.71 2.67 12.13
C LYS A 289 23.09 3.98 12.66
N ILE A 290 21.84 4.21 12.35
CA ILE A 290 21.04 5.36 12.81
C ILE A 290 20.24 4.95 14.04
N ASP A 291 20.36 5.72 15.12
CA ASP A 291 19.57 5.51 16.33
C ASP A 291 18.13 6.03 16.14
N THR A 292 17.17 5.13 16.37
CA THR A 292 15.72 5.37 16.22
C THR A 292 14.96 4.74 17.39
N PRO A 293 15.14 5.30 18.60
CA PRO A 293 14.65 4.69 19.84
C PRO A 293 13.12 4.58 19.87
N TYR A 294 12.40 5.60 19.41
CA TYR A 294 10.93 5.62 19.40
C TYR A 294 10.37 4.59 18.42
N LEU A 295 10.95 4.51 17.23
CA LEU A 295 10.56 3.53 16.21
C LEU A 295 10.79 2.10 16.71
N LYS A 296 11.94 1.83 17.35
CA LYS A 296 12.28 0.52 17.91
C LYS A 296 11.34 0.11 19.05
N PHE A 297 11.05 1.04 19.95
CA PHE A 297 10.10 0.80 21.05
C PHE A 297 8.72 0.42 20.53
N CYS A 298 8.18 1.22 19.62
CA CYS A 298 6.87 0.99 19.04
C CYS A 298 6.79 -0.32 18.24
N TYR A 299 7.83 -0.65 17.46
CA TYR A 299 7.91 -1.92 16.74
C TYR A 299 7.76 -3.13 17.68
N ASN A 300 8.55 -3.16 18.75
CA ASN A 300 8.53 -4.28 19.70
C ASN A 300 7.17 -4.43 20.39
N LEU A 301 6.57 -3.31 20.78
CA LEU A 301 5.26 -3.33 21.45
C LEU A 301 4.13 -3.73 20.49
N LEU A 302 4.15 -3.25 19.25
CA LEU A 302 3.20 -3.69 18.21
C LEU A 302 3.32 -5.19 17.93
N LYS A 303 4.54 -5.73 17.79
CA LYS A 303 4.76 -7.18 17.58
C LYS A 303 4.22 -8.01 18.75
N PHE A 304 4.41 -7.54 19.98
CA PHE A 304 3.84 -8.20 21.16
C PHE A 304 2.30 -8.19 21.11
N LEU A 305 1.70 -7.04 20.83
CA LEU A 305 0.24 -6.90 20.76
C LEU A 305 -0.38 -7.71 19.61
N ASP A 306 0.25 -7.72 18.45
CA ASP A 306 -0.22 -8.50 17.29
C ASP A 306 -0.24 -9.99 17.62
N LYS A 307 0.86 -10.52 18.21
CA LYS A 307 0.94 -11.91 18.64
C LYS A 307 -0.13 -12.25 19.67
N LYS A 308 -0.30 -11.40 20.69
CA LYS A 308 -1.33 -11.58 21.73
C LYS A 308 -2.74 -11.56 21.13
N ASN A 309 -3.01 -10.61 20.22
CA ASN A 309 -4.32 -10.44 19.60
C ASN A 309 -4.73 -11.65 18.72
N GLN A 310 -3.77 -12.26 18.03
CA GLN A 310 -3.99 -13.45 17.21
C GLN A 310 -4.08 -14.75 18.03
N SER A 311 -3.50 -14.81 19.23
CA SER A 311 -3.57 -16.00 20.11
C SER A 311 -4.90 -16.13 20.86
N ILE A 312 -5.78 -15.12 20.80
CA ILE A 312 -7.12 -15.10 21.42
C ILE A 312 -8.20 -15.65 20.44
N LYS A 313 -7.79 -16.45 19.46
CA LYS A 313 -8.72 -17.15 18.54
C LYS A 313 -9.27 -18.41 19.14
#